data_221a2e442b3c4efb86543d7bc3099cba
#
_entry.id   221a2e442b3c4efb86543d7bc3099cba
#
_cell.length_a   1.000
_cell.length_b   1.000
_cell.length_c   1.000
_cell.angle_alpha   90.00
_cell.angle_beta   90.00
_cell.angle_gamma   90.00
#
_symmetry.space_group_name_H-M   'P 1'
#
loop_
_entity.id
_entity.type
_entity.pdbx_description
1 polymer ?
#
loop_
_entity_poly.entity_id
_entity_poly.type
_entity_poly.pdbx_seq_one_letter_code
_entity_poly.pdbx_strand_id
1 'polypeptide(L)'
;MDEEDNDQAFLHSLLKHDVLIKWKPQYDLGIPVVDEQHRGIVATINSLHFGIQHKQGEKILRPAINMVSEYTRIHFETEENFFLSCNFPLLEKHQEMHNELRLKLSNIGEKSLNDKNPLEFLNFLKEWFVDHICEKDRLFKEFLLDMTR
;
A
#
# COMPACT_ATOMS: atom_id res chain seq x y z
N MET A 1 18.02 -11.95 -34.35
CA MET A 1 17.31 -12.36 -33.13
C MET A 1 15.85 -12.48 -33.51
N ASP A 2 15.35 -13.69 -33.49
CA ASP A 2 13.99 -13.97 -33.91
C ASP A 2 12.97 -13.49 -32.87
N GLU A 3 11.75 -13.17 -33.31
CA GLU A 3 10.67 -12.73 -32.41
C GLU A 3 10.43 -13.73 -31.26
N GLU A 4 10.57 -15.03 -31.54
CA GLU A 4 10.44 -16.11 -30.55
C GLU A 4 11.49 -16.03 -29.43
N ASP A 5 12.73 -15.67 -29.72
CA ASP A 5 13.78 -15.51 -28.72
C ASP A 5 13.52 -14.33 -27.80
N ASN A 6 12.90 -13.26 -28.34
CA ASN A 6 12.55 -12.08 -27.57
C ASN A 6 11.37 -12.35 -26.61
N ASP A 7 10.38 -13.12 -27.08
CA ASP A 7 9.23 -13.50 -26.26
C ASP A 7 9.63 -14.42 -25.11
N GLN A 8 10.56 -15.37 -25.37
CA GLN A 8 11.07 -16.24 -24.31
C GLN A 8 11.89 -15.50 -23.26
N ALA A 9 12.73 -14.58 -23.69
CA ALA A 9 13.50 -13.71 -22.77
C ALA A 9 12.58 -12.84 -21.90
N PHE A 10 11.52 -12.32 -22.51
CA PHE A 10 10.51 -11.52 -21.79
C PHE A 10 9.77 -12.36 -20.75
N LEU A 11 9.27 -13.53 -21.15
CA LEU A 11 8.59 -14.47 -20.23
C LEU A 11 9.50 -14.89 -19.08
N HIS A 12 10.77 -15.16 -19.37
CA HIS A 12 11.75 -15.52 -18.35
C HIS A 12 11.97 -14.39 -17.35
N SER A 13 12.03 -13.14 -17.83
CA SER A 13 12.10 -11.94 -16.99
C SER A 13 10.88 -11.81 -16.09
N LEU A 14 9.68 -12.03 -16.62
CA LEU A 14 8.43 -12.00 -15.84
C LEU A 14 8.40 -13.02 -14.71
N LEU A 15 8.82 -14.24 -14.99
CA LEU A 15 8.81 -15.35 -14.04
C LEU A 15 9.86 -15.21 -12.93
N LYS A 16 10.95 -14.46 -13.20
CA LYS A 16 12.02 -14.22 -12.23
C LYS A 16 11.90 -12.89 -11.50
N HIS A 17 10.97 -12.03 -11.91
CA HIS A 17 10.82 -10.73 -11.29
C HIS A 17 10.27 -10.87 -9.88
N ASP A 18 11.08 -10.44 -8.90
CA ASP A 18 10.66 -10.41 -7.50
C ASP A 18 9.73 -9.23 -7.22
N VAL A 19 8.82 -9.45 -6.27
CA VAL A 19 7.99 -8.36 -5.76
C VAL A 19 8.82 -7.40 -4.90
N LEU A 20 8.44 -6.13 -4.88
CA LEU A 20 9.12 -5.11 -4.09
C LEU A 20 8.94 -5.34 -2.59
N ILE A 21 7.71 -5.64 -2.19
CA ILE A 21 7.35 -5.93 -0.80
C ILE A 21 6.81 -7.35 -0.72
N LYS A 22 7.54 -8.22 0.00
CA LYS A 22 7.05 -9.55 0.36
C LYS A 22 6.30 -9.45 1.68
N TRP A 23 5.08 -9.99 1.72
CA TRP A 23 4.33 -10.06 2.97
C TRP A 23 5.08 -10.87 4.02
N LYS A 24 5.15 -10.34 5.24
CA LYS A 24 5.78 -10.99 6.39
C LYS A 24 4.76 -11.15 7.51
N PRO A 25 4.85 -12.21 8.32
CA PRO A 25 3.95 -12.39 9.47
C PRO A 25 3.92 -11.20 10.42
N GLN A 26 5.02 -10.45 10.52
CA GLN A 26 5.11 -9.26 11.36
C GLN A 26 4.16 -8.13 10.93
N TYR A 27 3.71 -8.14 9.68
CA TYR A 27 2.76 -7.15 9.16
C TYR A 27 1.31 -7.45 9.58
N ASP A 28 1.02 -8.68 10.02
CA ASP A 28 -0.31 -9.05 10.46
C ASP A 28 -0.67 -8.37 11.78
N LEU A 29 -1.82 -7.67 11.79
CA LEU A 29 -2.39 -7.08 12.99
C LEU A 29 -3.14 -8.11 13.83
N GLY A 30 -3.62 -9.17 13.21
CA GLY A 30 -4.51 -10.14 13.82
C GLY A 30 -6.00 -9.80 13.66
N ILE A 31 -6.31 -8.80 12.84
CA ILE A 31 -7.67 -8.45 12.44
C ILE A 31 -7.80 -8.80 10.95
N PRO A 32 -8.43 -9.94 10.63
CA PRO A 32 -8.38 -10.48 9.26
C PRO A 32 -8.81 -9.50 8.17
N VAL A 33 -9.87 -8.72 8.38
CA VAL A 33 -10.33 -7.75 7.38
C VAL A 33 -9.30 -6.65 7.14
N VAL A 34 -8.64 -6.18 8.18
CA VAL A 34 -7.60 -5.15 8.08
C VAL A 34 -6.36 -5.71 7.40
N ASP A 35 -5.94 -6.91 7.76
CA ASP A 35 -4.79 -7.59 7.16
C ASP A 35 -5.00 -7.81 5.66
N GLU A 36 -6.21 -8.19 5.23
CA GLU A 36 -6.54 -8.33 3.81
C GLU A 36 -6.49 -6.98 3.08
N GLN A 37 -6.95 -5.91 3.70
CA GLN A 37 -6.85 -4.57 3.13
C GLN A 37 -5.38 -4.13 2.96
N HIS A 38 -4.54 -4.39 3.94
CA HIS A 38 -3.10 -4.13 3.85
C HIS A 38 -2.44 -4.92 2.72
N ARG A 39 -2.80 -6.19 2.55
CA ARG A 39 -2.32 -7.01 1.44
C ARG A 39 -2.75 -6.46 0.09
N GLY A 40 -3.96 -5.93 -0.02
CA GLY A 40 -4.44 -5.26 -1.23
C GLY A 40 -3.60 -4.03 -1.60
N ILE A 41 -3.22 -3.23 -0.61
CA ILE A 41 -2.33 -2.09 -0.79
C ILE A 41 -0.94 -2.57 -1.25
N VAL A 42 -0.38 -3.59 -0.60
CA VAL A 42 0.91 -4.18 -1.01
C VAL A 42 0.85 -4.73 -2.42
N ALA A 43 -0.24 -5.41 -2.80
CA ALA A 43 -0.42 -5.89 -4.16
C ALA A 43 -0.40 -4.76 -5.19
N THR A 44 -1.00 -3.62 -4.86
CA THR A 44 -0.99 -2.44 -5.73
C THR A 44 0.41 -1.83 -5.85
N ILE A 45 1.14 -1.73 -4.73
CA ILE A 45 2.53 -1.27 -4.72
C ILE A 45 3.41 -2.16 -5.59
N ASN A 46 3.29 -3.47 -5.45
CA ASN A 46 4.05 -4.44 -6.23
C ASN A 46 3.69 -4.37 -7.72
N SER A 47 2.43 -4.15 -8.06
CA SER A 47 1.98 -4.00 -9.44
C SER A 47 2.55 -2.75 -10.09
N LEU A 48 2.59 -1.64 -9.36
CA LEU A 48 3.19 -0.40 -9.84
C LEU A 48 4.70 -0.58 -10.06
N HIS A 49 5.38 -1.19 -9.11
CA HIS A 49 6.81 -1.51 -9.23
C HIS A 49 7.10 -2.36 -10.46
N PHE A 50 6.33 -3.43 -10.64
CA PHE A 50 6.44 -4.30 -11.82
C PHE A 50 6.24 -3.51 -13.12
N GLY A 51 5.21 -2.67 -13.18
CA GLY A 51 4.94 -1.83 -14.34
C GLY A 51 6.09 -0.89 -14.68
N ILE A 52 6.70 -0.27 -13.67
CA ILE A 52 7.87 0.61 -13.85
C ILE A 52 9.06 -0.19 -14.42
N GLN A 53 9.34 -1.37 -13.88
CA GLN A 53 10.43 -2.22 -14.33
C GLN A 53 10.27 -2.68 -15.79
N HIS A 54 9.03 -2.81 -16.26
CA HIS A 54 8.71 -3.25 -17.62
C HIS A 54 8.27 -2.10 -18.55
N LYS A 55 8.61 -0.86 -18.20
CA LYS A 55 8.30 0.35 -18.98
C LYS A 55 6.80 0.57 -19.22
N GLN A 56 5.96 0.10 -18.29
CA GLN A 56 4.51 0.28 -18.28
C GLN A 56 4.04 1.22 -17.16
N GLY A 57 4.97 1.89 -16.47
CA GLY A 57 4.68 2.70 -15.30
C GLY A 57 3.67 3.82 -15.56
N GLU A 58 3.76 4.53 -16.69
CA GLU A 58 2.81 5.60 -17.02
C GLU A 58 1.39 5.07 -17.26
N LYS A 59 1.27 3.87 -17.84
CA LYS A 59 -0.04 3.25 -18.09
C LYS A 59 -0.71 2.77 -16.83
N ILE A 60 0.09 2.28 -15.87
CA ILE A 60 -0.43 1.70 -14.64
C ILE A 60 -0.59 2.74 -13.53
N LEU A 61 0.00 3.92 -13.68
CA LEU A 61 0.02 4.93 -12.62
C LEU A 61 -1.39 5.38 -12.19
N ARG A 62 -2.25 5.77 -13.13
CA ARG A 62 -3.63 6.19 -12.79
C ARG A 62 -4.44 5.07 -12.15
N PRO A 63 -4.48 3.85 -12.70
CA PRO A 63 -5.13 2.73 -12.01
C PRO A 63 -4.58 2.46 -10.61
N ALA A 64 -3.26 2.56 -10.43
CA ALA A 64 -2.64 2.36 -9.12
C ALA A 64 -3.07 3.44 -8.12
N ILE A 65 -3.09 4.72 -8.53
CA ILE A 65 -3.58 5.83 -7.69
C ILE A 65 -5.03 5.59 -7.28
N ASN A 66 -5.88 5.23 -8.23
CA ASN A 66 -7.30 4.97 -7.97
C ASN A 66 -7.48 3.80 -7.00
N MET A 67 -6.74 2.71 -7.21
CA MET A 67 -6.81 1.52 -6.36
C MET A 67 -6.36 1.82 -4.92
N VAL A 68 -5.22 2.48 -4.76
CA VAL A 68 -4.72 2.86 -3.43
C VAL A 68 -5.68 3.82 -2.75
N SER A 69 -6.23 4.78 -3.46
CA SER A 69 -7.19 5.74 -2.92
C SER A 69 -8.45 5.04 -2.37
N GLU A 70 -8.98 4.07 -3.10
CA GLU A 70 -10.15 3.29 -2.64
C GLU A 70 -9.80 2.35 -1.49
N TYR A 71 -8.67 1.65 -1.55
CA TYR A 71 -8.22 0.80 -0.44
C TYR A 71 -8.00 1.60 0.84
N THR A 72 -7.35 2.75 0.75
CA THR A 72 -7.09 3.59 1.93
C THR A 72 -8.37 4.16 2.51
N ARG A 73 -9.33 4.56 1.66
CA ARG A 73 -10.63 5.05 2.13
C ARG A 73 -11.35 3.99 2.94
N ILE A 74 -11.46 2.80 2.40
CA ILE A 74 -12.13 1.66 3.06
C ILE A 74 -11.36 1.24 4.31
N HIS A 75 -10.04 1.14 4.20
CA HIS A 75 -9.16 0.73 5.30
C HIS A 75 -9.23 1.71 6.48
N PHE A 76 -9.13 3.00 6.24
CA PHE A 76 -9.19 4.01 7.30
C PHE A 76 -10.54 4.00 8.00
N GLU A 77 -11.62 3.89 7.25
CA GLU A 77 -12.97 3.80 7.81
C GLU A 77 -13.15 2.54 8.65
N THR A 78 -12.70 1.40 8.17
CA THR A 78 -12.76 0.12 8.89
C THR A 78 -11.99 0.21 10.20
N GLU A 79 -10.75 0.71 10.14
CA GLU A 79 -9.86 0.82 11.29
C GLU A 79 -10.40 1.80 12.34
N GLU A 80 -10.86 2.98 11.91
CA GLU A 80 -11.43 4.01 12.80
C GLU A 80 -12.70 3.49 13.50
N ASN A 81 -13.57 2.79 12.80
CA ASN A 81 -14.75 2.16 13.39
C ASN A 81 -14.37 1.09 14.42
N PHE A 82 -13.34 0.31 14.13
CA PHE A 82 -12.82 -0.68 15.06
C PHE A 82 -12.24 -0.02 16.31
N PHE A 83 -11.43 1.00 16.14
CA PHE A 83 -10.86 1.77 17.26
C PHE A 83 -11.93 2.38 18.13
N LEU A 84 -12.98 2.94 17.53
CA LEU A 84 -14.11 3.49 18.26
C LEU A 84 -14.81 2.40 19.10
N SER A 85 -15.02 1.22 18.53
CA SER A 85 -15.71 0.10 19.18
C SER A 85 -14.97 -0.43 20.40
N CYS A 86 -13.66 -0.35 20.44
CA CYS A 86 -12.83 -0.84 21.56
C CYS A 86 -12.29 0.29 22.45
N ASN A 87 -12.73 1.52 22.26
CA ASN A 87 -12.29 2.70 23.00
C ASN A 87 -10.76 2.92 22.93
N PHE A 88 -10.18 2.77 21.73
CA PHE A 88 -8.75 2.96 21.54
C PHE A 88 -8.35 4.40 21.92
N PRO A 89 -7.39 4.59 22.86
CA PRO A 89 -7.11 5.91 23.43
C PRO A 89 -6.46 6.89 22.45
N LEU A 90 -5.87 6.40 21.33
CA LEU A 90 -5.21 7.21 20.32
C LEU A 90 -6.07 7.41 19.06
N LEU A 91 -7.38 7.16 19.14
CA LEU A 91 -8.28 7.28 17.99
C LEU A 91 -8.19 8.64 17.32
N GLU A 92 -8.27 9.71 18.09
CA GLU A 92 -8.26 11.07 17.56
C GLU A 92 -6.97 11.38 16.78
N LYS A 93 -5.82 11.03 17.37
CA LYS A 93 -4.52 11.17 16.70
C LYS A 93 -4.42 10.33 15.44
N HIS A 94 -4.98 9.14 15.47
CA HIS A 94 -4.98 8.23 14.31
C HIS A 94 -5.85 8.77 13.18
N GLN A 95 -7.00 9.34 13.50
CA GLN A 95 -7.86 10.02 12.52
C GLN A 95 -7.19 11.23 11.88
N GLU A 96 -6.50 12.06 12.68
CA GLU A 96 -5.72 13.18 12.16
C GLU A 96 -4.64 12.70 11.17
N MET A 97 -3.92 11.65 11.53
CA MET A 97 -2.91 11.05 10.67
C MET A 97 -3.51 10.51 9.36
N HIS A 98 -4.66 9.85 9.43
CA HIS A 98 -5.38 9.39 8.24
C HIS A 98 -5.77 10.54 7.31
N ASN A 99 -6.24 11.65 7.87
CA ASN A 99 -6.62 12.83 7.09
C ASN A 99 -5.41 13.46 6.39
N GLU A 100 -4.28 13.54 7.07
CA GLU A 100 -3.03 14.01 6.48
C GLU A 100 -2.54 13.10 5.35
N LEU A 101 -2.65 11.78 5.55
CA LEU A 101 -2.26 10.79 4.54
C LEU A 101 -3.15 10.85 3.29
N ARG A 102 -4.46 11.03 3.46
CA ARG A 102 -5.39 11.22 2.34
C ARG A 102 -4.99 12.44 1.50
N LEU A 103 -4.66 13.54 2.16
CA LEU A 103 -4.26 14.76 1.47
C LEU A 103 -2.94 14.59 0.74
N LYS A 104 -1.94 13.99 1.38
CA LYS A 104 -0.65 13.67 0.75
C LYS A 104 -0.80 12.75 -0.43
N LEU A 105 -1.61 11.70 -0.29
CA LEU A 105 -1.88 10.74 -1.37
C LEU A 105 -2.47 11.42 -2.60
N SER A 106 -3.46 12.28 -2.40
CA SER A 106 -4.08 13.05 -3.47
C SER A 106 -3.07 14.00 -4.16
N ASN A 107 -2.32 14.75 -3.38
CA ASN A 107 -1.36 15.73 -3.90
C ASN A 107 -0.22 15.07 -4.67
N ILE A 108 0.37 14.00 -4.12
CA ILE A 108 1.46 13.28 -4.78
C ILE A 108 0.95 12.52 -5.99
N GLY A 109 -0.26 11.96 -5.92
CA GLY A 109 -0.88 11.30 -7.06
C GLY A 109 -1.05 12.24 -8.24
N GLU A 110 -1.61 13.43 -8.03
CA GLU A 110 -1.77 14.44 -9.07
C GLU A 110 -0.43 14.93 -9.62
N LYS A 111 0.52 15.21 -8.74
CA LYS A 111 1.87 15.64 -9.15
C LYS A 111 2.54 14.58 -10.01
N SER A 112 2.50 13.33 -9.59
CA SER A 112 3.11 12.21 -10.33
C SER A 112 2.48 12.04 -11.71
N LEU A 113 1.17 12.22 -11.84
CA LEU A 113 0.48 12.19 -13.13
C LEU A 113 0.90 13.35 -14.03
N ASN A 114 0.97 14.55 -13.51
CA ASN A 114 1.37 15.75 -14.26
C ASN A 114 2.82 15.65 -14.73
N ASP A 115 3.71 15.16 -13.87
CA ASP A 115 5.14 15.00 -14.17
C ASP A 115 5.44 13.71 -14.94
N LYS A 116 4.45 12.85 -15.16
CA LYS A 116 4.61 11.51 -15.76
C LYS A 116 5.72 10.72 -15.06
N ASN A 117 5.71 10.78 -13.72
CA ASN A 117 6.73 10.18 -12.87
C ASN A 117 6.13 9.15 -11.91
N PRO A 118 5.92 7.90 -12.36
CA PRO A 118 5.37 6.85 -11.49
C PRO A 118 6.28 6.46 -10.33
N LEU A 119 7.60 6.67 -10.46
CA LEU A 119 8.55 6.36 -9.40
C LEU A 119 8.35 7.25 -8.17
N GLU A 120 7.99 8.50 -8.35
CA GLU A 120 7.68 9.41 -7.24
C GLU A 120 6.52 8.89 -6.39
N PHE A 121 5.45 8.43 -7.06
CA PHE A 121 4.31 7.83 -6.37
C PHE A 121 4.67 6.51 -5.67
N LEU A 122 5.45 5.67 -6.34
CA LEU A 122 5.94 4.42 -5.75
C LEU A 122 6.76 4.67 -4.48
N ASN A 123 7.67 5.62 -4.50
CA ASN A 123 8.49 5.95 -3.34
C ASN A 123 7.64 6.45 -2.17
N PHE A 124 6.64 7.27 -2.45
CA PHE A 124 5.68 7.70 -1.43
C PHE A 124 4.94 6.51 -0.80
N LEU A 125 4.45 5.58 -1.62
CA LEU A 125 3.74 4.40 -1.14
C LEU A 125 4.62 3.49 -0.28
N LYS A 126 5.89 3.32 -0.63
CA LYS A 126 6.85 2.54 0.17
C LYS A 126 7.04 3.14 1.55
N GLU A 127 7.29 4.45 1.63
CA GLU A 127 7.47 5.16 2.90
C GLU A 127 6.20 5.10 3.75
N TRP A 128 5.05 5.31 3.12
CA TRP A 128 3.75 5.21 3.79
C TRP A 128 3.51 3.81 4.35
N PHE A 129 3.80 2.76 3.58
CA PHE A 129 3.63 1.37 4.04
C PHE A 129 4.47 1.10 5.28
N VAL A 130 5.77 1.47 5.27
CA VAL A 130 6.67 1.23 6.38
C VAL A 130 6.23 2.03 7.62
N ASP A 131 6.01 3.33 7.47
CA ASP A 131 5.70 4.22 8.60
C ASP A 131 4.31 3.96 9.18
N HIS A 132 3.28 3.89 8.33
CA HIS A 132 1.90 3.76 8.81
C HIS A 132 1.56 2.32 9.20
N ILE A 133 1.74 1.36 8.28
CA ILE A 133 1.30 -0.03 8.50
C ILE A 133 2.23 -0.74 9.48
N CYS A 134 3.55 -0.62 9.30
CA CYS A 134 4.50 -1.37 10.11
C CYS A 134 4.72 -0.77 11.49
N GLU A 135 4.63 0.55 11.66
CA GLU A 135 4.92 1.23 12.92
C GLU A 135 3.66 1.69 13.66
N LYS A 136 2.78 2.44 12.98
CA LYS A 136 1.61 3.04 13.65
C LYS A 136 0.52 2.03 13.97
N ASP A 137 0.22 1.13 13.04
CA ASP A 137 -0.81 0.11 13.26
C ASP A 137 -0.37 -0.94 14.28
N ARG A 138 0.95 -1.12 14.47
CA ARG A 138 1.47 -2.01 15.52
C ARG A 138 1.09 -1.54 16.93
N LEU A 139 0.99 -0.25 17.17
CA LEU A 139 0.53 0.29 18.46
C LEU A 139 -0.88 -0.20 18.79
N PHE A 140 -1.73 -0.28 17.80
CA PHE A 140 -3.07 -0.83 17.96
C PHE A 140 -3.05 -2.33 18.26
N LYS A 141 -2.20 -3.09 17.59
CA LYS A 141 -2.00 -4.51 17.88
C LYS A 141 -1.59 -4.74 19.33
N GLU A 142 -0.64 -3.97 19.84
CA GLU A 142 -0.20 -4.04 21.23
C GLU A 142 -1.35 -3.73 22.20
N PHE A 143 -2.15 -2.72 21.91
CA PHE A 143 -3.33 -2.38 22.70
C PHE A 143 -4.35 -3.53 22.74
N LEU A 144 -4.64 -4.16 21.61
CA LEU A 144 -5.54 -5.32 21.54
C LEU A 144 -5.03 -6.50 22.35
N LEU A 145 -3.73 -6.79 22.26
CA LEU A 145 -3.12 -7.88 23.04
C LEU A 145 -3.24 -7.63 24.53
N ASP A 146 -3.07 -6.40 24.98
CA ASP A 146 -3.21 -6.04 26.39
C ASP A 146 -4.65 -6.18 26.88
N MET A 147 -5.64 -5.89 26.04
CA MET A 147 -7.06 -6.08 26.37
C MET A 147 -7.48 -7.55 26.53
N THR A 148 -6.77 -8.46 25.87
CA THR A 148 -7.10 -9.90 25.86
C THR A 148 -6.31 -10.72 26.89
N ARG A 149 -5.47 -10.10 27.66
CA ARG A 149 -4.67 -10.74 28.74
C ARG A 149 -5.45 -10.93 30.03
#